data_29ad8006f97f62996a8dbb42cc081bcb
#
_entry.id   29ad8006f97f62996a8dbb42cc081bcb
#
_cell.length_a   1.000
_cell.length_b   1.000
_cell.length_c   1.000
_cell.angle_alpha   90.00
_cell.angle_beta   90.00
_cell.angle_gamma   90.00
#
_symmetry.space_group_name_H-M   'P 1'
#
loop_
_entity.id
_entity.type
_entity.pdbx_description
1 polymer ?
#
loop_
_entity_poly.entity_id
_entity_poly.type
_entity_poly.pdbx_seq_one_letter_code
_entity_poly.pdbx_strand_id
1 'polypeptide(L)'
;MLFRSLSSAMGKSERYSNFLASIGDAELTMGTRQVAMSPGKYVTTIVWREDSEHHYEVHSPGWNSRDVSLIRSATQNSSLIFAGYVPSVEVERLIETGYATIVASAGKVKAFAVNAGMNEILPSPIFKRVKTALKNGPVLFLVPTKGYGQAISCDKCRNIAKCKCGGKLTKLSKTSPPNCTLCGNIYSQWRCSYCSQEIIRVLGRGIDRIYEEIGKAFPQVKIFTSTAERELSRRVLSNSIVLATPGMAANQFFKLTVILDGHNNFRDIRSDERYFNTLFRYGALAETEIDIVGNESGPEVSALIQWSSISLVRRLNRERREAGLPPFFRSVVISAKAGTERIISGFQSAIESGRLPSSIQLHNNSSDITMFAPLADMQKLTDFIYEFQKRRSMNGKELIKYRVDPYTLG
;
A
#
# COMPACT_ATOMS: atom_id res chain seq x y z
N MET A 1 -25.54 1.00 25.19
CA MET A 1 -24.50 1.58 24.32
C MET A 1 -25.12 2.04 23.02
N LEU A 2 -25.17 3.33 22.75
CA LEU A 2 -25.71 3.91 21.52
C LEU A 2 -24.63 3.89 20.42
N PHE A 3 -24.77 2.96 19.48
CA PHE A 3 -23.84 2.76 18.36
C PHE A 3 -24.32 3.48 17.09
N ARG A 4 -23.45 4.13 16.39
CA ARG A 4 -23.70 4.73 15.07
C ARG A 4 -22.64 4.31 14.07
N SER A 5 -23.07 4.00 12.85
CA SER A 5 -22.18 3.63 11.74
C SER A 5 -22.26 4.67 10.62
N LEU A 6 -21.09 5.09 10.13
CA LEU A 6 -20.95 6.01 9.00
C LEU A 6 -20.06 5.36 7.94
N SER A 7 -20.66 4.80 6.91
CA SER A 7 -19.95 4.10 5.84
C SER A 7 -20.45 4.55 4.47
N SER A 8 -19.56 4.59 3.49
CA SER A 8 -19.91 4.85 2.09
C SER A 8 -20.78 3.75 1.47
N ALA A 9 -20.79 2.55 2.05
CA ALA A 9 -21.64 1.44 1.63
C ALA A 9 -23.12 1.61 2.02
N MET A 10 -23.43 2.53 2.95
CA MET A 10 -24.80 2.82 3.37
C MET A 10 -25.53 3.69 2.36
N GLY A 11 -26.86 3.56 2.31
CA GLY A 11 -27.73 4.45 1.55
C GLY A 11 -27.59 5.90 1.99
N LYS A 12 -27.79 6.86 1.07
CA LYS A 12 -27.62 8.29 1.35
C LYS A 12 -28.47 8.78 2.52
N SER A 13 -29.74 8.37 2.59
CA SER A 13 -30.67 8.76 3.66
C SER A 13 -30.25 8.21 5.03
N GLU A 14 -29.90 6.93 5.09
CA GLU A 14 -29.43 6.28 6.32
C GLU A 14 -28.12 6.89 6.84
N ARG A 15 -27.18 7.15 5.93
CA ARG A 15 -25.91 7.80 6.27
C ARG A 15 -26.13 9.22 6.81
N TYR A 16 -27.04 9.99 6.21
CA TYR A 16 -27.38 11.32 6.67
C TYR A 16 -28.06 11.27 8.07
N SER A 17 -28.99 10.36 8.27
CA SER A 17 -29.63 10.14 9.57
C SER A 17 -28.62 9.78 10.66
N ASN A 18 -27.70 8.84 10.37
CA ASN A 18 -26.65 8.47 11.31
C ASN A 18 -25.64 9.60 11.56
N PHE A 19 -25.35 10.42 10.55
CA PHE A 19 -24.50 11.60 10.70
C PHE A 19 -25.14 12.63 11.65
N LEU A 20 -26.42 12.93 11.48
CA LEU A 20 -27.13 13.83 12.39
C LEU A 20 -27.21 13.24 13.81
N ALA A 21 -27.49 11.95 13.93
CA ALA A 21 -27.55 11.29 15.23
C ALA A 21 -26.18 11.23 15.95
N SER A 22 -25.07 11.37 15.22
CA SER A 22 -23.73 11.47 15.84
C SER A 22 -23.46 12.80 16.54
N ILE A 23 -24.32 13.80 16.35
CA ILE A 23 -24.27 15.09 17.05
C ILE A 23 -24.77 14.94 18.51
N GLY A 24 -25.67 13.98 18.75
CA GLY A 24 -26.30 13.75 20.04
C GLY A 24 -25.55 12.74 20.91
N ASP A 25 -26.29 11.86 21.57
CA ASP A 25 -25.81 10.97 22.65
C ASP A 25 -25.17 9.65 22.16
N ALA A 26 -24.54 9.62 20.98
CA ALA A 26 -23.87 8.42 20.53
C ALA A 26 -22.59 8.14 21.34
N GLU A 27 -22.60 7.07 22.12
CA GLU A 27 -21.43 6.62 22.90
C GLU A 27 -20.30 6.12 22.00
N LEU A 28 -20.63 5.52 20.86
CA LEU A 28 -19.68 5.00 19.87
C LEU A 28 -20.14 5.32 18.46
N THR A 29 -19.27 6.00 17.72
CA THR A 29 -19.44 6.21 16.28
C THR A 29 -18.32 5.50 15.51
N MET A 30 -18.68 4.63 14.58
CA MET A 30 -17.73 3.90 13.74
C MET A 30 -18.04 4.16 12.26
N GLY A 31 -16.99 4.06 11.41
CA GLY A 31 -17.20 4.14 9.97
C GLY A 31 -15.89 4.32 9.19
N THR A 32 -16.03 4.72 7.93
CA THR A 32 -14.92 5.02 7.05
C THR A 32 -14.39 6.45 7.28
N ARG A 33 -13.51 6.97 6.42
CA ARG A 33 -12.91 8.31 6.57
C ARG A 33 -13.88 9.44 6.89
N GLN A 34 -15.16 9.32 6.52
CA GLN A 34 -16.17 10.35 6.79
C GLN A 34 -16.46 10.56 8.28
N VAL A 35 -16.17 9.59 9.13
CA VAL A 35 -16.29 9.73 10.59
C VAL A 35 -15.39 10.85 11.12
N ALA A 36 -14.24 11.08 10.51
CA ALA A 36 -13.36 12.17 10.88
C ALA A 36 -14.03 13.56 10.78
N MET A 37 -15.03 13.70 9.91
CA MET A 37 -15.81 14.94 9.72
C MET A 37 -17.11 14.95 10.52
N SER A 38 -17.41 13.92 11.31
CA SER A 38 -18.62 13.87 12.16
C SER A 38 -18.58 15.03 13.17
N PRO A 39 -19.72 15.74 13.38
CA PRO A 39 -19.77 16.89 14.28
C PRO A 39 -19.73 16.55 15.79
N GLY A 40 -19.82 15.27 16.15
CA GLY A 40 -19.80 14.83 17.55
C GLY A 40 -18.51 15.22 18.27
N LYS A 41 -18.60 15.40 19.59
CA LYS A 41 -17.44 15.57 20.46
C LYS A 41 -17.06 14.21 21.03
N TYR A 42 -15.83 13.78 20.81
CA TYR A 42 -15.33 12.49 21.24
C TYR A 42 -14.22 12.64 22.27
N VAL A 43 -14.25 11.83 23.31
CA VAL A 43 -13.18 11.75 24.33
C VAL A 43 -11.95 11.07 23.74
N THR A 44 -12.17 10.04 22.94
CA THR A 44 -11.09 9.28 22.29
C THR A 44 -11.46 8.99 20.83
N THR A 45 -10.51 9.26 19.94
CA THR A 45 -10.60 8.88 18.53
C THR A 45 -9.56 7.82 18.24
N ILE A 46 -9.98 6.71 17.60
CA ILE A 46 -9.09 5.63 17.16
C ILE A 46 -9.11 5.61 15.63
N VAL A 47 -7.94 5.77 15.02
CA VAL A 47 -7.75 5.64 13.57
C VAL A 47 -7.06 4.31 13.31
N TRP A 48 -7.83 3.34 12.81
CA TRP A 48 -7.34 2.01 12.51
C TRP A 48 -6.67 1.97 11.14
N ARG A 49 -5.42 1.48 11.09
CA ARG A 49 -4.61 1.45 9.86
C ARG A 49 -4.57 2.80 9.15
N GLU A 50 -4.11 3.80 9.86
CA GLU A 50 -4.02 5.17 9.38
C GLU A 50 -3.10 5.32 8.13
N ASP A 51 -2.25 4.30 7.89
CA ASP A 51 -1.42 4.12 6.70
C ASP A 51 -2.21 3.82 5.42
N SER A 52 -3.47 3.41 5.55
CA SER A 52 -4.27 2.94 4.40
C SER A 52 -4.71 4.09 3.50
N GLU A 53 -4.66 3.86 2.17
CA GLU A 53 -5.17 4.79 1.16
C GLU A 53 -6.65 5.16 1.34
N HIS A 54 -7.45 4.29 2.00
CA HIS A 54 -8.86 4.52 2.27
C HIS A 54 -9.12 5.68 3.23
N HIS A 55 -8.10 6.14 3.95
CA HIS A 55 -8.16 7.35 4.78
C HIS A 55 -8.01 8.63 3.99
N TYR A 56 -7.59 8.57 2.73
CA TYR A 56 -7.42 9.72 1.88
C TYR A 56 -8.66 9.98 1.01
N GLU A 57 -9.16 11.22 1.02
CA GLU A 57 -10.19 11.70 0.10
C GLU A 57 -9.55 12.21 -1.18
N VAL A 58 -9.89 11.58 -2.30
CA VAL A 58 -9.27 11.84 -3.61
C VAL A 58 -9.82 13.07 -4.34
N HIS A 59 -11.01 13.55 -3.93
CA HIS A 59 -11.59 14.74 -4.53
C HIS A 59 -10.85 16.00 -4.07
N SER A 60 -10.63 16.91 -5.02
CA SER A 60 -9.95 18.19 -4.77
C SER A 60 -10.64 18.98 -3.65
N PRO A 61 -9.88 19.53 -2.69
CA PRO A 61 -8.42 19.65 -2.61
C PRO A 61 -7.71 18.42 -2.03
N GLY A 62 -8.42 17.37 -1.63
CA GLY A 62 -7.90 16.22 -0.93
C GLY A 62 -7.72 16.46 0.58
N TRP A 63 -7.88 15.41 1.37
CA TRP A 63 -7.61 15.42 2.82
C TRP A 63 -7.45 14.00 3.33
N ASN A 64 -6.75 13.85 4.46
CA ASN A 64 -6.57 12.57 5.13
C ASN A 64 -7.28 12.59 6.50
N SER A 65 -7.98 11.51 6.84
CA SER A 65 -8.65 11.40 8.15
C SER A 65 -7.69 11.45 9.34
N ARG A 66 -6.43 11.02 9.17
CA ARG A 66 -5.36 11.20 10.15
C ARG A 66 -5.18 12.69 10.50
N ASP A 67 -5.03 13.53 9.46
CA ASP A 67 -4.75 14.97 9.64
C ASP A 67 -5.96 15.69 10.26
N VAL A 68 -7.18 15.34 9.82
CA VAL A 68 -8.42 15.84 10.44
C VAL A 68 -8.51 15.43 11.92
N SER A 69 -8.17 14.17 12.23
CA SER A 69 -8.20 13.67 13.61
C SER A 69 -7.16 14.36 14.51
N LEU A 70 -5.98 14.70 13.97
CA LEU A 70 -4.97 15.51 14.67
C LEU A 70 -5.49 16.89 15.01
N ILE A 71 -6.09 17.61 14.04
CA ILE A 71 -6.67 18.93 14.26
C ILE A 71 -7.78 18.84 15.31
N ARG A 72 -8.66 17.84 15.22
CA ARG A 72 -9.75 17.66 16.17
C ARG A 72 -9.24 17.35 17.57
N SER A 73 -8.28 16.46 17.71
CA SER A 73 -7.67 16.15 19.00
C SER A 73 -7.10 17.40 19.67
N ALA A 74 -6.38 18.23 18.92
CA ALA A 74 -5.82 19.48 19.40
C ALA A 74 -6.90 20.51 19.78
N THR A 75 -7.96 20.66 18.97
CA THR A 75 -9.00 21.67 19.19
C THR A 75 -10.04 21.26 20.25
N GLN A 76 -10.30 19.96 20.40
CA GLN A 76 -11.28 19.41 21.35
C GLN A 76 -10.65 18.87 22.64
N ASN A 77 -9.32 18.93 22.75
CA ASN A 77 -8.56 18.35 23.87
C ASN A 77 -8.92 16.88 24.13
N SER A 78 -8.97 16.09 23.05
CA SER A 78 -9.36 14.68 23.08
C SER A 78 -8.17 13.76 22.81
N SER A 79 -8.22 12.52 23.31
CA SER A 79 -7.19 11.53 23.05
C SER A 79 -7.29 11.03 21.61
N LEU A 80 -6.11 10.83 20.97
CA LEU A 80 -6.01 10.26 19.63
C LEU A 80 -5.08 9.04 19.65
N ILE A 81 -5.56 7.94 19.10
CA ILE A 81 -4.83 6.68 18.99
C ILE A 81 -4.72 6.28 17.53
N PHE A 82 -3.51 6.17 17.03
CA PHE A 82 -3.22 5.51 15.77
C PHE A 82 -2.94 4.04 16.03
N ALA A 83 -3.75 3.16 15.46
CA ALA A 83 -3.66 1.72 15.68
C ALA A 83 -3.45 0.99 14.35
N GLY A 84 -2.56 0.01 14.32
CA GLY A 84 -2.24 -0.76 13.12
C GLY A 84 -1.04 -1.67 13.31
N TYR A 85 -0.57 -2.25 12.22
CA TYR A 85 0.58 -3.17 12.23
C TYR A 85 1.90 -2.42 12.07
N VAL A 86 1.90 -1.39 11.25
CA VAL A 86 3.06 -0.54 10.95
C VAL A 86 2.57 0.91 10.92
N PRO A 87 3.22 1.85 11.60
CA PRO A 87 2.85 3.26 11.48
C PRO A 87 3.20 3.78 10.08
N SER A 88 2.49 4.81 9.62
CA SER A 88 2.93 5.55 8.43
C SER A 88 4.19 6.36 8.71
N VAL A 89 4.84 6.84 7.65
CA VAL A 89 5.99 7.76 7.76
C VAL A 89 5.60 9.06 8.46
N GLU A 90 4.37 9.51 8.32
CA GLU A 90 3.85 10.70 8.99
C GLU A 90 3.67 10.47 10.50
N VAL A 91 3.13 9.34 10.91
CA VAL A 91 2.98 8.99 12.33
C VAL A 91 4.34 8.76 12.98
N GLU A 92 5.27 8.12 12.26
CA GLU A 92 6.65 8.02 12.76
C GLU A 92 7.30 9.38 12.97
N ARG A 93 7.03 10.35 12.08
CA ARG A 93 7.50 11.72 12.25
C ARG A 93 6.91 12.37 13.50
N LEU A 94 5.64 12.11 13.84
CA LEU A 94 5.04 12.58 15.10
C LEU A 94 5.72 11.96 16.32
N ILE A 95 6.13 10.70 16.24
CA ILE A 95 6.87 10.02 17.30
C ILE A 95 8.28 10.61 17.43
N GLU A 96 8.97 10.82 16.32
CA GLU A 96 10.31 11.42 16.30
C GLU A 96 10.32 12.83 16.94
N THR A 97 9.26 13.61 16.72
CA THR A 97 9.12 14.96 17.29
C THR A 97 8.58 14.99 18.73
N GLY A 98 8.28 13.83 19.30
CA GLY A 98 7.74 13.72 20.67
C GLY A 98 6.25 14.09 20.80
N TYR A 99 5.55 14.32 19.67
CA TYR A 99 4.11 14.59 19.68
C TYR A 99 3.28 13.33 19.98
N ALA A 100 3.75 12.17 19.57
CA ALA A 100 3.12 10.89 19.84
C ALA A 100 4.09 9.92 20.52
N THR A 101 3.55 8.97 21.27
CA THR A 101 4.31 7.92 21.94
C THR A 101 3.88 6.54 21.44
N ILE A 102 4.82 5.58 21.42
CA ILE A 102 4.53 4.21 21.02
C ILE A 102 4.04 3.44 22.25
N VAL A 103 2.91 2.76 22.09
CA VAL A 103 2.48 1.72 23.00
C VAL A 103 2.81 0.37 22.32
N ALA A 104 3.79 -0.34 22.87
CA ALA A 104 4.21 -1.63 22.34
C ALA A 104 3.11 -2.69 22.50
N SER A 105 2.86 -3.47 21.46
CA SER A 105 1.98 -4.62 21.57
C SER A 105 2.69 -5.77 22.31
N ALA A 106 1.99 -6.40 23.22
CA ALA A 106 2.47 -7.61 23.88
C ALA A 106 2.18 -8.82 22.97
N GLY A 107 3.18 -9.52 22.55
CA GLY A 107 3.05 -10.78 21.82
C GLY A 107 4.02 -10.88 20.66
N LYS A 108 5.01 -11.73 20.81
CA LYS A 108 5.97 -12.04 19.73
C LYS A 108 5.66 -13.43 19.20
N VAL A 109 5.29 -13.52 17.93
CA VAL A 109 5.29 -14.79 17.20
C VAL A 109 6.73 -15.06 16.78
N LYS A 110 7.17 -16.31 16.88
CA LYS A 110 8.52 -16.70 16.44
C LYS A 110 8.61 -16.61 14.92
N ALA A 111 9.58 -15.87 14.41
CA ALA A 111 9.82 -15.75 12.98
C ALA A 111 11.15 -16.41 12.61
N PHE A 112 11.17 -17.13 11.49
CA PHE A 112 12.33 -17.81 10.94
C PHE A 112 12.47 -17.46 9.47
N ALA A 113 13.68 -17.21 9.04
CA ALA A 113 13.97 -16.98 7.63
C ALA A 113 14.72 -18.17 7.04
N VAL A 114 14.40 -18.50 5.81
CA VAL A 114 15.04 -19.57 5.06
C VAL A 114 15.38 -19.09 3.67
N ASN A 115 16.66 -19.12 3.31
CA ASN A 115 17.06 -18.87 1.94
C ASN A 115 16.47 -19.91 0.99
N ALA A 116 15.86 -19.43 -0.06
CA ALA A 116 15.36 -20.28 -1.13
C ALA A 116 16.25 -20.14 -2.37
N GLY A 117 16.57 -21.26 -2.98
CA GLY A 117 17.19 -21.27 -4.30
C GLY A 117 16.32 -20.53 -5.33
N MET A 118 16.95 -20.06 -6.40
CA MET A 118 16.24 -19.40 -7.49
C MET A 118 15.16 -20.34 -8.04
N ASN A 119 13.89 -20.02 -7.82
CA ASN A 119 12.69 -20.82 -8.14
C ASN A 119 12.28 -21.90 -7.13
N GLU A 120 12.93 -22.06 -6.01
CA GLU A 120 12.50 -22.98 -4.95
C GLU A 120 11.38 -22.29 -4.13
N ILE A 121 10.16 -22.83 -4.18
CA ILE A 121 8.99 -22.29 -3.45
C ILE A 121 8.92 -22.88 -2.05
N LEU A 122 9.29 -24.15 -1.92
CA LEU A 122 9.14 -24.90 -0.69
C LEU A 122 10.48 -25.57 -0.29
N PRO A 123 11.40 -24.81 0.29
CA PRO A 123 12.63 -25.39 0.84
C PRO A 123 12.34 -26.51 1.84
N SER A 124 13.22 -27.49 1.93
CA SER A 124 13.05 -28.68 2.77
C SER A 124 12.71 -28.36 4.23
N PRO A 125 13.32 -27.35 4.89
CA PRO A 125 12.94 -26.95 6.24
C PRO A 125 11.49 -26.47 6.32
N ILE A 126 11.06 -25.65 5.36
CA ILE A 126 9.68 -25.12 5.29
C ILE A 126 8.68 -26.25 5.08
N PHE A 127 8.97 -27.18 4.15
CA PHE A 127 8.11 -28.35 3.94
C PHE A 127 7.85 -29.12 5.23
N LYS A 128 8.90 -29.39 6.03
CA LYS A 128 8.77 -30.10 7.31
C LYS A 128 7.90 -29.35 8.31
N ARG A 129 8.08 -28.03 8.41
CA ARG A 129 7.31 -27.16 9.32
C ARG A 129 5.84 -27.07 8.91
N VAL A 130 5.57 -26.88 7.62
CA VAL A 130 4.19 -26.89 7.07
C VAL A 130 3.51 -28.23 7.37
N LYS A 131 4.20 -29.36 7.14
CA LYS A 131 3.68 -30.70 7.44
C LYS A 131 3.33 -30.88 8.91
N THR A 132 4.15 -30.32 9.80
CA THR A 132 3.90 -30.36 11.25
C THR A 132 2.72 -29.45 11.63
N ALA A 133 2.69 -28.24 11.12
CA ALA A 133 1.63 -27.25 11.39
C ALA A 133 0.25 -27.75 10.94
N LEU A 134 0.17 -28.39 9.78
CA LEU A 134 -1.07 -28.94 9.22
C LEU A 134 -1.74 -30.00 10.14
N LYS A 135 -0.98 -30.65 11.00
CA LYS A 135 -1.55 -31.59 12.01
C LYS A 135 -2.35 -30.86 13.09
N ASN A 136 -2.06 -29.58 13.32
CA ASN A 136 -2.56 -28.79 14.44
C ASN A 136 -3.47 -27.62 14.00
N GLY A 137 -3.57 -27.33 12.69
CA GLY A 137 -4.41 -26.26 12.19
C GLY A 137 -4.12 -25.87 10.74
N PRO A 138 -4.82 -24.86 10.21
CA PRO A 138 -4.60 -24.37 8.86
C PRO A 138 -3.29 -23.60 8.73
N VAL A 139 -2.71 -23.64 7.53
CA VAL A 139 -1.47 -22.92 7.18
C VAL A 139 -1.78 -21.86 6.12
N LEU A 140 -1.26 -20.65 6.33
CA LEU A 140 -1.37 -19.54 5.38
C LEU A 140 -0.07 -19.38 4.60
N PHE A 141 -0.18 -19.23 3.28
CA PHE A 141 0.90 -18.74 2.43
C PHE A 141 0.55 -17.35 1.90
N LEU A 142 1.38 -16.36 2.21
CA LEU A 142 1.34 -15.08 1.53
C LEU A 142 2.05 -15.21 0.19
N VAL A 143 1.29 -14.99 -0.88
CA VAL A 143 1.78 -15.04 -2.26
C VAL A 143 1.84 -13.63 -2.82
N PRO A 144 3.02 -13.13 -3.24
CA PRO A 144 3.20 -11.71 -3.54
C PRO A 144 2.39 -11.20 -4.74
N THR A 145 2.02 -12.08 -5.69
CA THR A 145 1.35 -11.65 -6.92
C THR A 145 0.34 -12.66 -7.45
N LYS A 146 -0.59 -12.14 -8.26
CA LYS A 146 -1.53 -12.91 -9.06
C LYS A 146 -0.88 -13.53 -10.30
N GLY A 147 -1.56 -14.51 -10.89
CA GLY A 147 -1.21 -15.12 -12.16
C GLY A 147 -0.09 -16.13 -12.07
N TYR A 148 0.50 -16.46 -13.21
CA TYR A 148 1.51 -17.53 -13.34
C TYR A 148 2.94 -17.01 -13.14
N GLY A 149 3.24 -15.76 -13.55
CA GLY A 149 4.57 -15.17 -13.43
C GLY A 149 4.55 -13.63 -13.49
N GLN A 150 5.51 -13.01 -12.85
CA GLN A 150 5.63 -11.55 -12.79
C GLN A 150 6.29 -10.94 -14.02
N ALA A 151 7.14 -11.70 -14.67
CA ALA A 151 7.82 -11.35 -15.90
C ALA A 151 8.24 -12.63 -16.64
N ILE A 152 8.64 -12.47 -17.87
CA ILE A 152 9.32 -13.52 -18.59
C ILE A 152 10.72 -13.08 -19.03
N SER A 153 11.63 -14.02 -19.12
CA SER A 153 12.97 -13.83 -19.66
C SER A 153 13.26 -14.87 -20.74
N CYS A 154 14.26 -14.60 -21.52
CA CYS A 154 14.81 -15.59 -22.44
C CYS A 154 15.49 -16.71 -21.65
N ASP A 155 15.23 -17.97 -21.98
CA ASP A 155 15.88 -19.08 -21.29
C ASP A 155 17.39 -19.16 -21.59
N LYS A 156 17.80 -18.77 -22.80
CA LYS A 156 19.22 -18.79 -23.22
C LYS A 156 20.02 -17.62 -22.67
N CYS A 157 19.65 -16.37 -22.99
CA CYS A 157 20.44 -15.20 -22.65
C CYS A 157 20.02 -14.49 -21.35
N ARG A 158 18.96 -14.98 -20.69
CA ARG A 158 18.42 -14.48 -19.41
C ARG A 158 17.92 -13.04 -19.43
N ASN A 159 17.97 -12.34 -20.55
CA ASN A 159 17.42 -11.00 -20.68
C ASN A 159 15.91 -10.97 -20.44
N ILE A 160 15.45 -9.99 -19.67
CA ILE A 160 14.01 -9.79 -19.41
C ILE A 160 13.32 -9.37 -20.70
N ALA A 161 12.24 -10.05 -21.02
CA ALA A 161 11.44 -9.74 -22.19
C ALA A 161 10.66 -8.43 -22.00
N LYS A 162 10.84 -7.51 -22.92
CA LYS A 162 10.16 -6.22 -22.94
C LYS A 162 9.31 -6.08 -24.20
N CYS A 163 8.19 -5.39 -24.03
CA CYS A 163 7.35 -4.95 -25.16
C CYS A 163 8.03 -3.78 -25.89
N LYS A 164 7.62 -3.51 -27.13
CA LYS A 164 8.04 -2.31 -27.87
C LYS A 164 7.71 -1.00 -27.14
N CYS A 165 6.67 -0.98 -26.29
CA CYS A 165 6.32 0.16 -25.44
C CYS A 165 7.19 0.29 -24.17
N GLY A 166 8.19 -0.60 -23.96
CA GLY A 166 9.04 -0.64 -22.76
C GLY A 166 8.46 -1.45 -21.59
N GLY A 167 7.19 -1.82 -21.62
CA GLY A 167 6.53 -2.61 -20.57
C GLY A 167 7.10 -4.04 -20.49
N LYS A 168 7.10 -4.62 -19.28
CA LYS A 168 7.48 -6.03 -19.07
C LYS A 168 6.45 -6.97 -19.69
N LEU A 169 6.91 -8.09 -20.25
CA LEU A 169 6.03 -9.16 -20.67
C LEU A 169 5.82 -10.15 -19.53
N THR A 170 4.58 -10.63 -19.38
CA THR A 170 4.18 -11.62 -18.38
C THR A 170 3.33 -12.71 -19.00
N LYS A 171 3.06 -13.79 -18.27
CA LYS A 171 2.08 -14.83 -18.64
C LYS A 171 1.00 -14.93 -17.60
N LEU A 172 -0.26 -14.93 -18.02
CA LEU A 172 -1.41 -15.08 -17.14
C LEU A 172 -1.59 -16.52 -16.65
N SER A 173 -1.24 -17.49 -17.49
CA SER A 173 -1.27 -18.92 -17.17
C SER A 173 -0.09 -19.65 -17.82
N LYS A 174 0.08 -20.94 -17.51
CA LYS A 174 1.11 -21.79 -18.12
C LYS A 174 1.01 -21.84 -19.64
N THR A 175 -0.20 -21.89 -20.18
CA THR A 175 -0.49 -22.02 -21.61
C THR A 175 -0.75 -20.70 -22.32
N SER A 176 -1.02 -19.60 -21.60
CA SER A 176 -1.29 -18.31 -22.22
C SER A 176 -0.07 -17.75 -22.95
N PRO A 177 -0.25 -17.05 -24.09
CA PRO A 177 0.83 -16.29 -24.70
C PRO A 177 1.30 -15.15 -23.80
N PRO A 178 2.56 -14.68 -23.95
CA PRO A 178 3.03 -13.50 -23.26
C PRO A 178 2.21 -12.26 -23.60
N ASN A 179 1.90 -11.45 -22.58
CA ASN A 179 1.21 -10.18 -22.74
C ASN A 179 1.98 -9.05 -22.03
N CYS A 180 1.83 -7.84 -22.54
CA CYS A 180 2.46 -6.66 -21.96
C CYS A 180 1.66 -6.14 -20.76
N THR A 181 2.33 -5.90 -19.65
CA THR A 181 1.70 -5.35 -18.44
C THR A 181 1.32 -3.87 -18.56
N LEU A 182 1.86 -3.15 -19.57
CA LEU A 182 1.64 -1.72 -19.73
C LEU A 182 0.58 -1.42 -20.82
N CYS A 183 0.72 -1.99 -22.01
CA CYS A 183 -0.18 -1.71 -23.15
C CYS A 183 -1.10 -2.88 -23.52
N GLY A 184 -1.02 -4.02 -22.82
CA GLY A 184 -1.88 -5.20 -23.07
C GLY A 184 -1.53 -6.01 -24.34
N ASN A 185 -0.52 -5.60 -25.11
CA ASN A 185 -0.19 -6.30 -26.38
C ASN A 185 0.19 -7.76 -26.14
N ILE A 186 -0.33 -8.67 -26.97
CA ILE A 186 -0.18 -10.12 -26.87
C ILE A 186 0.83 -10.61 -27.90
N TYR A 187 1.74 -11.49 -27.49
CA TYR A 187 2.82 -12.06 -28.29
C TYR A 187 2.59 -13.55 -28.49
N SER A 188 1.78 -13.94 -29.49
CA SER A 188 1.48 -15.35 -29.80
C SER A 188 2.71 -16.14 -30.23
N GLN A 189 3.66 -15.49 -30.90
CA GLN A 189 4.96 -16.03 -31.31
C GLN A 189 6.06 -15.13 -30.79
N TRP A 190 6.38 -15.29 -29.49
CA TRP A 190 7.43 -14.49 -28.88
C TRP A 190 8.81 -14.98 -29.28
N ARG A 191 9.68 -14.05 -29.63
CA ARG A 191 11.11 -14.27 -29.84
C ARG A 191 11.92 -13.26 -29.04
N CYS A 192 13.04 -13.71 -28.47
CA CYS A 192 13.95 -12.85 -27.74
C CYS A 192 14.55 -11.78 -28.66
N SER A 193 14.43 -10.52 -28.31
CA SER A 193 14.98 -9.39 -29.05
C SER A 193 16.53 -9.35 -29.07
N TYR A 194 17.17 -10.13 -28.19
CA TYR A 194 18.65 -10.15 -28.09
C TYR A 194 19.29 -11.36 -28.79
N CYS A 195 18.67 -12.54 -28.74
CA CYS A 195 19.28 -13.76 -29.24
C CYS A 195 18.34 -14.62 -30.09
N SER A 196 17.15 -14.10 -30.43
CA SER A 196 16.12 -14.75 -31.27
C SER A 196 15.62 -16.11 -30.76
N GLN A 197 15.96 -16.53 -29.54
CA GLN A 197 15.46 -17.75 -28.92
C GLN A 197 13.99 -17.63 -28.60
N GLU A 198 13.23 -18.73 -28.76
CA GLU A 198 11.79 -18.78 -28.53
C GLU A 198 11.40 -19.36 -27.16
N ILE A 199 12.35 -20.01 -26.47
CA ILE A 199 12.09 -20.62 -25.17
C ILE A 199 12.03 -19.55 -24.10
N ILE A 200 10.88 -19.52 -23.41
CA ILE A 200 10.56 -18.57 -22.36
C ILE A 200 10.85 -19.18 -21.01
N ARG A 201 11.54 -18.43 -20.15
CA ARG A 201 11.62 -18.68 -18.73
C ARG A 201 10.71 -17.71 -17.99
N VAL A 202 9.75 -18.25 -17.24
CA VAL A 202 8.85 -17.44 -16.41
C VAL A 202 9.57 -17.07 -15.12
N LEU A 203 9.57 -15.77 -14.83
CA LEU A 203 10.15 -15.20 -13.60
C LEU A 203 9.04 -14.84 -12.61
N GLY A 204 9.35 -15.04 -11.33
CA GLY A 204 8.42 -14.76 -10.24
C GLY A 204 7.49 -15.94 -9.92
N ARG A 205 6.76 -15.77 -8.83
CA ARG A 205 5.95 -16.81 -8.19
C ARG A 205 4.51 -16.32 -8.09
N GLY A 206 3.74 -16.48 -9.17
CA GLY A 206 2.30 -16.20 -9.13
C GLY A 206 1.52 -17.29 -8.39
N ILE A 207 0.33 -16.95 -7.91
CA ILE A 207 -0.50 -17.84 -7.09
C ILE A 207 -0.84 -19.17 -7.78
N ASP A 208 -1.06 -19.16 -9.10
CA ASP A 208 -1.40 -20.37 -9.84
C ASP A 208 -0.25 -21.37 -9.90
N ARG A 209 0.98 -20.86 -10.09
CA ARG A 209 2.18 -21.71 -10.05
C ARG A 209 2.43 -22.26 -8.66
N ILE A 210 2.26 -21.42 -7.64
CA ILE A 210 2.41 -21.83 -6.24
C ILE A 210 1.37 -22.89 -5.90
N TYR A 211 0.13 -22.73 -6.36
CA TYR A 211 -0.94 -23.72 -6.18
C TYR A 211 -0.56 -25.08 -6.76
N GLU A 212 -0.01 -25.12 -7.99
CA GLU A 212 0.45 -26.37 -8.60
C GLU A 212 1.59 -27.05 -7.80
N GLU A 213 2.57 -26.27 -7.35
CA GLU A 213 3.73 -26.80 -6.62
C GLU A 213 3.36 -27.27 -5.19
N ILE A 214 2.55 -26.50 -4.49
CA ILE A 214 2.03 -26.87 -3.16
C ILE A 214 1.11 -28.11 -3.29
N GLY A 215 0.27 -28.17 -4.33
CA GLY A 215 -0.58 -29.33 -4.58
C GLY A 215 0.20 -30.64 -4.81
N LYS A 216 1.32 -30.57 -5.53
CA LYS A 216 2.22 -31.72 -5.68
C LYS A 216 2.90 -32.11 -4.38
N ALA A 217 3.29 -31.14 -3.55
CA ALA A 217 3.96 -31.41 -2.28
C ALA A 217 3.00 -31.95 -1.21
N PHE A 218 1.72 -31.58 -1.26
CA PHE A 218 0.68 -31.95 -0.29
C PHE A 218 -0.59 -32.49 -0.99
N PRO A 219 -0.53 -33.64 -1.67
CA PRO A 219 -1.61 -34.11 -2.54
C PRO A 219 -2.93 -34.42 -1.80
N GLN A 220 -2.87 -34.69 -0.50
CA GLN A 220 -4.06 -35.02 0.31
C GLN A 220 -4.59 -33.81 1.11
N VAL A 221 -3.97 -32.63 0.96
CA VAL A 221 -4.33 -31.42 1.70
C VAL A 221 -5.23 -30.53 0.85
N LYS A 222 -6.31 -30.07 1.42
CA LYS A 222 -7.21 -29.12 0.75
C LYS A 222 -6.55 -27.75 0.66
N ILE A 223 -6.48 -27.22 -0.57
CA ILE A 223 -5.86 -25.92 -0.83
C ILE A 223 -6.96 -24.93 -1.27
N PHE A 224 -7.00 -23.77 -0.61
CA PHE A 224 -7.87 -22.66 -0.94
C PHE A 224 -7.03 -21.50 -1.48
N THR A 225 -7.57 -20.79 -2.46
CA THR A 225 -6.97 -19.54 -2.96
C THR A 225 -7.85 -18.37 -2.58
N SER A 226 -7.22 -17.25 -2.17
CA SER A 226 -7.92 -16.00 -1.87
C SER A 226 -7.23 -14.85 -2.60
N THR A 227 -7.97 -14.25 -3.52
CA THR A 227 -7.53 -13.12 -4.36
C THR A 227 -8.63 -12.05 -4.38
N ALA A 228 -8.33 -10.86 -4.92
CA ALA A 228 -9.33 -9.79 -5.00
C ALA A 228 -10.55 -10.15 -5.86
N GLU A 229 -10.41 -11.07 -6.83
CA GLU A 229 -11.52 -11.56 -7.65
C GLU A 229 -12.33 -12.65 -6.95
N ARG A 230 -11.70 -13.36 -6.01
CA ARG A 230 -12.28 -14.50 -5.30
C ARG A 230 -11.80 -14.49 -3.86
N GLU A 231 -12.42 -13.65 -3.05
CA GLU A 231 -12.10 -13.59 -1.63
C GLU A 231 -12.67 -14.81 -0.88
N LEU A 232 -11.85 -15.35 0.00
CA LEU A 232 -12.25 -16.44 0.88
C LEU A 232 -12.99 -15.88 2.11
N SER A 233 -14.31 -15.88 2.06
CA SER A 233 -15.17 -15.32 3.12
C SER A 233 -15.40 -16.24 4.32
N ARG A 234 -15.03 -17.52 4.23
CA ARG A 234 -15.29 -18.52 5.27
C ARG A 234 -14.02 -18.86 6.04
N ARG A 235 -14.18 -19.14 7.33
CA ARG A 235 -13.10 -19.74 8.12
C ARG A 235 -12.74 -21.11 7.56
N VAL A 236 -11.45 -21.37 7.50
CA VAL A 236 -10.87 -22.61 7.04
C VAL A 236 -10.47 -23.44 8.25
N LEU A 237 -10.92 -24.69 8.25
CA LEU A 237 -10.68 -25.63 9.34
C LEU A 237 -9.25 -26.21 9.29
N SER A 238 -8.93 -27.06 10.28
CA SER A 238 -7.68 -27.80 10.37
C SER A 238 -7.37 -28.60 9.09
N ASN A 239 -6.09 -28.92 8.88
CA ASN A 239 -5.59 -29.71 7.76
C ASN A 239 -5.86 -29.09 6.37
N SER A 240 -5.65 -27.80 6.23
CA SER A 240 -5.81 -27.08 4.96
C SER A 240 -4.76 -26.00 4.78
N ILE A 241 -4.51 -25.67 3.53
CA ILE A 241 -3.61 -24.57 3.12
C ILE A 241 -4.41 -23.46 2.48
N VAL A 242 -4.14 -22.23 2.85
CA VAL A 242 -4.69 -21.03 2.22
C VAL A 242 -3.57 -20.30 1.52
N LEU A 243 -3.70 -20.09 0.22
CA LEU A 243 -2.82 -19.23 -0.58
C LEU A 243 -3.53 -17.89 -0.74
N ALA A 244 -2.99 -16.82 -0.18
CA ALA A 244 -3.61 -15.51 -0.25
C ALA A 244 -2.68 -14.45 -0.85
N THR A 245 -3.22 -13.60 -1.72
CA THR A 245 -2.52 -12.40 -2.18
C THR A 245 -2.60 -11.29 -1.11
N PRO A 246 -1.74 -10.25 -1.16
CA PRO A 246 -1.77 -9.17 -0.18
C PRO A 246 -3.17 -8.59 0.04
N GLY A 247 -3.58 -8.50 1.30
CA GLY A 247 -4.88 -7.98 1.69
C GLY A 247 -6.03 -9.00 1.71
N MET A 248 -5.87 -10.18 1.10
CA MET A 248 -6.96 -11.15 0.84
C MET A 248 -6.96 -12.37 1.78
N ALA A 249 -6.14 -12.41 2.81
CA ALA A 249 -6.22 -13.49 3.79
C ALA A 249 -7.52 -13.40 4.61
N ALA A 250 -8.15 -14.55 4.85
CA ALA A 250 -9.29 -14.64 5.76
C ALA A 250 -8.91 -14.11 7.15
N ASN A 251 -9.86 -13.43 7.80
CA ASN A 251 -9.66 -12.87 9.14
C ASN A 251 -9.77 -13.97 10.21
N GLN A 252 -8.73 -14.79 10.30
CA GLN A 252 -8.58 -15.86 11.30
C GLN A 252 -7.10 -16.07 11.62
N PHE A 253 -6.81 -16.73 12.72
CA PHE A 253 -5.45 -17.18 13.00
C PHE A 253 -5.13 -18.47 12.25
N PHE A 254 -3.84 -18.60 11.85
CA PHE A 254 -3.29 -19.76 11.20
C PHE A 254 -2.16 -20.34 12.05
N LYS A 255 -2.03 -21.64 12.05
CA LYS A 255 -1.00 -22.32 12.87
C LYS A 255 0.41 -21.92 12.46
N LEU A 256 0.61 -21.72 11.15
CA LEU A 256 1.83 -21.23 10.55
C LEU A 256 1.47 -20.26 9.43
N THR A 257 2.18 -19.14 9.36
CA THR A 257 2.16 -18.24 8.21
C THR A 257 3.48 -18.34 7.46
N VAL A 258 3.44 -18.68 6.19
CA VAL A 258 4.59 -18.71 5.30
C VAL A 258 4.54 -17.50 4.38
N ILE A 259 5.52 -16.62 4.50
CA ILE A 259 5.65 -15.43 3.65
C ILE A 259 6.64 -15.77 2.54
N LEU A 260 6.15 -15.83 1.32
CA LEU A 260 6.99 -15.98 0.15
C LEU A 260 7.52 -14.60 -0.24
N ASP A 261 8.84 -14.42 -0.17
CA ASP A 261 9.46 -13.15 -0.54
C ASP A 261 9.12 -12.81 -1.99
N GLY A 262 8.54 -11.68 -2.16
CA GLY A 262 8.21 -11.09 -3.43
C GLY A 262 8.52 -9.61 -3.32
N HIS A 263 9.62 -9.20 -3.94
CA HIS A 263 9.94 -7.79 -4.04
C HIS A 263 8.72 -7.01 -4.49
N ASN A 264 8.44 -5.98 -3.76
CA ASN A 264 7.35 -5.07 -4.00
C ASN A 264 7.47 -4.49 -5.42
N ASN A 265 6.54 -4.83 -6.29
CA ASN A 265 6.49 -4.30 -7.65
C ASN A 265 5.77 -2.95 -7.76
N PHE A 266 5.38 -2.37 -6.64
CA PHE A 266 4.81 -1.03 -6.64
C PHE A 266 5.89 0.00 -7.00
N ARG A 267 5.51 1.02 -7.73
CA ARG A 267 6.41 2.04 -8.25
C ARG A 267 6.02 3.43 -7.75
N ASP A 268 5.48 3.51 -6.57
CA ASP A 268 5.10 4.78 -5.98
C ASP A 268 5.72 4.97 -4.59
N ILE A 269 5.62 6.18 -4.09
CA ILE A 269 6.21 6.61 -2.82
C ILE A 269 5.74 5.80 -1.60
N ARG A 270 4.58 5.11 -1.69
CA ARG A 270 4.00 4.30 -0.59
C ARG A 270 4.30 2.80 -0.71
N SER A 271 5.09 2.41 -1.69
CA SER A 271 5.37 1.00 -1.97
C SER A 271 5.94 0.27 -0.77
N ASP A 272 6.94 0.84 -0.12
CA ASP A 272 7.61 0.21 1.01
C ASP A 272 6.69 0.13 2.23
N GLU A 273 5.94 1.20 2.52
CA GLU A 273 4.96 1.21 3.61
C GLU A 273 3.91 0.12 3.44
N ARG A 274 3.35 -0.05 2.22
CA ARG A 274 2.39 -1.12 1.92
C ARG A 274 3.00 -2.51 2.05
N TYR A 275 4.26 -2.67 1.64
CA TYR A 275 4.98 -3.92 1.79
C TYR A 275 5.20 -4.27 3.27
N PHE A 276 5.70 -3.33 4.07
CA PHE A 276 5.89 -3.53 5.51
C PHE A 276 4.57 -3.88 6.21
N ASN A 277 3.50 -3.14 5.91
CA ASN A 277 2.18 -3.44 6.43
C ASN A 277 1.71 -4.85 6.05
N THR A 278 1.96 -5.29 4.83
CA THR A 278 1.62 -6.64 4.38
C THR A 278 2.37 -7.68 5.20
N LEU A 279 3.68 -7.53 5.39
CA LEU A 279 4.49 -8.46 6.16
C LEU A 279 3.99 -8.60 7.60
N PHE A 280 3.85 -7.48 8.30
CA PHE A 280 3.45 -7.48 9.71
C PHE A 280 1.99 -7.90 9.91
N ARG A 281 1.08 -7.53 9.00
CA ARG A 281 -0.32 -7.98 9.01
C ARG A 281 -0.41 -9.50 8.89
N TYR A 282 0.30 -10.09 7.92
CA TYR A 282 0.29 -11.55 7.73
C TYR A 282 1.02 -12.27 8.85
N GLY A 283 2.10 -11.67 9.35
CA GLY A 283 2.75 -12.15 10.56
C GLY A 283 1.81 -12.20 11.77
N ALA A 284 0.99 -11.16 11.95
CA ALA A 284 0.01 -11.09 13.03
C ALA A 284 -1.14 -12.11 12.91
N LEU A 285 -1.34 -12.74 11.77
CA LEU A 285 -2.28 -13.84 11.60
C LEU A 285 -1.68 -15.21 12.02
N ALA A 286 -0.38 -15.28 12.29
CA ALA A 286 0.24 -16.50 12.77
C ALA A 286 -0.06 -16.72 14.25
N GLU A 287 -0.48 -17.92 14.60
CA GLU A 287 -0.74 -18.33 15.99
C GLU A 287 0.57 -18.71 16.71
N THR A 288 1.46 -19.43 16.04
CA THR A 288 2.69 -19.95 16.63
C THR A 288 3.95 -19.45 15.96
N GLU A 289 4.01 -19.47 14.62
CA GLU A 289 5.25 -19.26 13.88
C GLU A 289 5.03 -18.58 12.54
N ILE A 290 6.05 -17.85 12.11
CA ILE A 290 6.14 -17.21 10.79
C ILE A 290 7.39 -17.74 10.11
N ASP A 291 7.24 -18.25 8.90
CA ASP A 291 8.36 -18.61 8.04
C ASP A 291 8.47 -17.60 6.89
N ILE A 292 9.67 -17.09 6.66
CA ILE A 292 9.98 -16.19 5.55
C ILE A 292 10.85 -16.95 4.56
N VAL A 293 10.39 -17.09 3.33
CA VAL A 293 11.11 -17.80 2.26
C VAL A 293 11.67 -16.78 1.27
N GLY A 294 12.97 -16.53 1.32
CA GLY A 294 13.63 -15.54 0.47
C GLY A 294 14.99 -15.11 0.99
N ASN A 295 15.28 -13.82 0.93
CA ASN A 295 16.54 -13.27 1.41
C ASN A 295 16.53 -13.14 2.93
N GLU A 296 17.29 -14.01 3.65
CA GLU A 296 17.38 -13.96 5.12
C GLU A 296 18.07 -12.71 5.68
N SER A 297 18.86 -12.02 4.87
CA SER A 297 19.67 -10.87 5.31
C SER A 297 18.96 -9.51 5.11
N GLY A 298 17.70 -9.51 4.67
CA GLY A 298 16.93 -8.28 4.46
C GLY A 298 16.59 -7.56 5.78
N PRO A 299 16.58 -6.23 5.79
CA PRO A 299 16.17 -5.46 6.97
C PRO A 299 14.72 -5.74 7.38
N GLU A 300 13.86 -6.08 6.42
CA GLU A 300 12.46 -6.46 6.63
C GLU A 300 12.35 -7.77 7.41
N VAL A 301 13.20 -8.73 7.07
CA VAL A 301 13.29 -10.01 7.77
C VAL A 301 13.75 -9.80 9.20
N SER A 302 14.82 -9.04 9.40
CA SER A 302 15.33 -8.71 10.74
C SER A 302 14.27 -7.99 11.58
N ALA A 303 13.54 -7.05 10.99
CA ALA A 303 12.47 -6.32 11.66
C ALA A 303 11.30 -7.24 12.07
N LEU A 304 10.93 -8.19 11.20
CA LEU A 304 9.86 -9.15 11.50
C LEU A 304 10.28 -10.16 12.59
N ILE A 305 11.53 -10.63 12.56
CA ILE A 305 12.09 -11.49 13.62
C ILE A 305 12.08 -10.78 14.97
N GLN A 306 12.44 -9.49 15.01
CA GLN A 306 12.43 -8.66 16.21
C GLN A 306 11.05 -8.13 16.57
N TRP A 307 10.06 -8.30 15.71
CA TRP A 307 8.73 -7.72 15.79
C TRP A 307 8.76 -6.18 15.95
N SER A 308 9.62 -5.52 15.19
CA SER A 308 9.92 -4.10 15.27
C SER A 308 9.65 -3.37 13.94
N SER A 309 8.36 -3.16 13.62
CA SER A 309 7.96 -2.47 12.39
C SER A 309 8.47 -1.03 12.33
N ILE A 310 8.56 -0.37 13.48
CA ILE A 310 9.02 1.01 13.58
C ILE A 310 10.45 1.21 13.05
N SER A 311 11.32 0.21 13.17
CA SER A 311 12.70 0.29 12.69
C SER A 311 12.78 0.48 11.16
N LEU A 312 11.87 -0.15 10.42
CA LEU A 312 11.77 -0.01 8.97
C LEU A 312 11.30 1.40 8.58
N VAL A 313 10.28 1.90 9.27
CA VAL A 313 9.72 3.23 8.97
C VAL A 313 10.72 4.34 9.33
N ARG A 314 11.46 4.20 10.43
CA ARG A 314 12.55 5.12 10.77
C ARG A 314 13.67 5.17 9.72
N ARG A 315 14.02 4.01 9.16
CA ARG A 315 14.97 3.95 8.06
C ARG A 315 14.40 4.67 6.83
N LEU A 316 13.17 4.36 6.44
CA LEU A 316 12.49 4.99 5.31
C LEU A 316 12.39 6.52 5.49
N ASN A 317 12.11 6.99 6.71
CA ASN A 317 12.06 8.42 7.00
C ASN A 317 13.42 9.11 6.87
N ARG A 318 14.53 8.46 7.22
CA ARG A 318 15.86 9.02 6.96
C ARG A 318 16.11 9.19 5.45
N GLU A 319 15.82 8.15 4.66
CA GLU A 319 15.96 8.18 3.20
C GLU A 319 15.08 9.29 2.58
N ARG A 320 13.84 9.44 3.04
CA ARG A 320 12.93 10.50 2.56
C ARG A 320 13.35 11.91 2.96
N ARG A 321 13.94 12.07 4.13
CA ARG A 321 14.50 13.36 4.57
C ARG A 321 15.64 13.80 3.66
N GLU A 322 16.56 12.89 3.35
CA GLU A 322 17.69 13.16 2.45
C GLU A 322 17.21 13.45 1.02
N ALA A 323 16.16 12.79 0.57
CA ALA A 323 15.59 12.96 -0.77
C ALA A 323 14.58 14.14 -0.88
N GLY A 324 14.29 14.88 0.19
CA GLY A 324 13.32 15.98 0.15
C GLY A 324 11.88 15.52 -0.12
N LEU A 325 11.50 14.34 0.40
CA LEU A 325 10.19 13.72 0.17
C LEU A 325 9.26 13.84 1.40
N PRO A 326 7.93 13.65 1.23
CA PRO A 326 7.02 13.57 2.35
C PRO A 326 7.42 12.48 3.39
N PRO A 327 7.31 12.76 4.69
CA PRO A 327 6.60 13.87 5.35
C PRO A 327 7.43 15.11 5.64
N PHE A 328 8.69 15.19 5.18
CA PHE A 328 9.58 16.34 5.42
C PHE A 328 9.31 17.50 4.47
N PHE A 329 8.92 17.19 3.25
CA PHE A 329 8.33 18.11 2.29
C PHE A 329 6.86 17.77 2.12
N ARG A 330 6.05 18.78 1.87
CA ARG A 330 4.64 18.60 1.51
C ARG A 330 4.52 18.59 -0.01
N SER A 331 3.49 17.96 -0.51
CA SER A 331 3.29 17.81 -1.96
C SER A 331 1.95 18.38 -2.42
N VAL A 332 1.93 18.94 -3.62
CA VAL A 332 0.70 19.29 -4.34
C VAL A 332 0.76 18.70 -5.73
N VAL A 333 -0.26 17.94 -6.10
CA VAL A 333 -0.42 17.44 -7.46
C VAL A 333 -1.54 18.19 -8.14
N ILE A 334 -1.23 18.81 -9.29
CA ILE A 334 -2.18 19.53 -10.12
C ILE A 334 -2.43 18.72 -11.39
N SER A 335 -3.69 18.44 -11.67
CA SER A 335 -4.15 17.80 -12.91
C SER A 335 -4.90 18.81 -13.77
N ALA A 336 -4.46 19.01 -15.00
CA ALA A 336 -5.08 19.91 -15.95
C ALA A 336 -5.41 19.17 -17.25
N LYS A 337 -6.65 19.29 -17.70
CA LYS A 337 -7.10 18.65 -18.95
C LYS A 337 -6.49 19.28 -20.20
N ALA A 338 -6.24 20.60 -20.14
CA ALA A 338 -5.63 21.36 -21.23
C ALA A 338 -4.81 22.53 -20.67
N GLY A 339 -3.78 22.94 -21.41
CA GLY A 339 -2.96 24.09 -21.03
C GLY A 339 -1.99 23.85 -19.91
N THR A 340 -1.60 22.61 -19.66
CA THR A 340 -0.60 22.20 -18.65
C THR A 340 0.68 23.03 -18.76
N GLU A 341 1.22 23.22 -19.96
CA GLU A 341 2.43 24.01 -20.20
C GLU A 341 2.30 25.47 -19.73
N ARG A 342 1.14 26.10 -19.96
CA ARG A 342 0.88 27.47 -19.49
C ARG A 342 0.79 27.55 -17.97
N ILE A 343 0.24 26.52 -17.34
CA ILE A 343 0.18 26.43 -15.88
C ILE A 343 1.59 26.28 -15.33
N ILE A 344 2.40 25.38 -15.89
CA ILE A 344 3.82 25.20 -15.52
C ILE A 344 4.58 26.51 -15.63
N SER A 345 4.52 27.16 -16.80
CA SER A 345 5.19 28.45 -17.04
C SER A 345 4.73 29.52 -16.04
N GLY A 346 3.45 29.53 -15.66
CA GLY A 346 2.93 30.44 -14.66
C GLY A 346 3.51 30.22 -13.26
N PHE A 347 3.66 28.96 -12.83
CA PHE A 347 4.30 28.62 -11.56
C PHE A 347 5.81 28.87 -11.60
N GLN A 348 6.50 28.54 -12.69
CA GLN A 348 7.91 28.85 -12.87
C GLN A 348 8.18 30.35 -12.79
N SER A 349 7.39 31.17 -13.53
CA SER A 349 7.50 32.62 -13.47
C SER A 349 7.18 33.19 -12.08
N ALA A 350 6.31 32.53 -11.32
CA ALA A 350 6.02 32.94 -9.94
C ALA A 350 7.21 32.67 -9.01
N ILE A 351 7.93 31.57 -9.22
CA ILE A 351 9.15 31.25 -8.47
C ILE A 351 10.27 32.23 -8.88
N GLU A 352 10.51 32.42 -10.15
CA GLU A 352 11.55 33.32 -10.68
C GLU A 352 11.35 34.79 -10.24
N SER A 353 10.08 35.24 -10.18
CA SER A 353 9.75 36.59 -9.73
C SER A 353 9.66 36.75 -8.20
N GLY A 354 9.96 35.71 -7.42
CA GLY A 354 9.90 35.73 -5.95
C GLY A 354 8.48 35.76 -5.36
N ARG A 355 7.44 35.58 -6.17
CA ARG A 355 6.05 35.47 -5.66
C ARG A 355 5.80 34.13 -4.98
N LEU A 356 6.54 33.11 -5.39
CA LEU A 356 6.66 31.82 -4.70
C LEU A 356 8.10 31.63 -4.24
N PRO A 357 8.31 30.97 -3.09
CA PRO A 357 9.66 30.65 -2.62
C PRO A 357 10.45 29.80 -3.62
N SER A 358 11.74 30.08 -3.74
CA SER A 358 12.68 29.31 -4.58
C SER A 358 12.93 27.88 -4.07
N SER A 359 12.55 27.60 -2.83
CA SER A 359 12.58 26.27 -2.23
C SER A 359 11.55 25.29 -2.81
N ILE A 360 10.55 25.80 -3.54
CA ILE A 360 9.52 24.97 -4.14
C ILE A 360 10.08 24.29 -5.40
N GLN A 361 10.05 22.98 -5.40
CA GLN A 361 10.46 22.15 -6.52
C GLN A 361 9.27 21.79 -7.38
N LEU A 362 9.39 21.95 -8.70
CA LEU A 362 8.35 21.66 -9.66
C LEU A 362 8.80 20.54 -10.59
N HIS A 363 8.01 19.47 -10.63
CA HIS A 363 8.23 18.31 -11.49
C HIS A 363 7.05 18.13 -12.43
N ASN A 364 7.34 17.95 -13.71
CA ASN A 364 6.33 17.73 -14.73
C ASN A 364 6.32 16.25 -15.12
N ASN A 365 5.18 15.60 -14.92
CA ASN A 365 4.86 14.30 -15.49
C ASN A 365 3.93 14.51 -16.68
N SER A 366 3.81 13.56 -17.57
CA SER A 366 3.06 13.67 -18.83
C SER A 366 1.61 14.21 -18.70
N SER A 367 0.98 14.04 -17.55
CA SER A 367 -0.42 14.45 -17.29
C SER A 367 -0.59 15.37 -16.08
N ASP A 368 0.37 15.39 -15.16
CA ASP A 368 0.24 16.05 -13.88
C ASP A 368 1.49 16.88 -13.55
N ILE A 369 1.29 17.92 -12.77
CA ILE A 369 2.37 18.76 -12.22
C ILE A 369 2.46 18.43 -10.73
N THR A 370 3.61 17.95 -10.29
CA THR A 370 3.88 17.70 -8.88
C THR A 370 4.80 18.78 -8.33
N MET A 371 4.39 19.40 -7.25
CA MET A 371 5.20 20.39 -6.54
C MET A 371 5.52 19.87 -5.15
N PHE A 372 6.78 20.06 -4.72
CA PHE A 372 7.22 19.82 -3.36
C PHE A 372 7.61 21.12 -2.70
N ALA A 373 7.15 21.34 -1.49
CA ALA A 373 7.47 22.51 -0.70
C ALA A 373 7.91 22.12 0.72
N PRO A 374 8.94 22.74 1.28
CA PRO A 374 9.22 22.64 2.70
C PRO A 374 7.99 23.02 3.55
N LEU A 375 7.85 22.44 4.74
CA LEU A 375 6.71 22.74 5.62
C LEU A 375 6.51 24.24 5.84
N ALA A 376 7.59 25.00 5.99
CA ALA A 376 7.55 26.44 6.23
C ALA A 376 6.96 27.25 5.04
N ASP A 377 7.06 26.72 3.84
CA ASP A 377 6.63 27.41 2.61
C ASP A 377 5.29 26.89 2.04
N MET A 378 4.76 25.83 2.66
CA MET A 378 3.53 25.19 2.17
C MET A 378 2.33 26.12 2.19
N GLN A 379 2.19 26.97 3.22
CA GLN A 379 1.12 27.95 3.30
C GLN A 379 1.16 28.92 2.11
N LYS A 380 2.33 29.44 1.77
CA LYS A 380 2.50 30.33 0.60
C LYS A 380 2.11 29.66 -0.72
N LEU A 381 2.44 28.37 -0.87
CA LEU A 381 2.07 27.60 -2.05
C LEU A 381 0.55 27.41 -2.13
N THR A 382 -0.10 27.04 -1.04
CA THR A 382 -1.57 26.84 -1.02
C THR A 382 -2.32 28.14 -1.23
N ASP A 383 -1.88 29.25 -0.63
CA ASP A 383 -2.46 30.57 -0.84
C ASP A 383 -2.33 31.01 -2.30
N PHE A 384 -1.16 30.77 -2.90
CA PHE A 384 -0.95 31.07 -4.32
C PHE A 384 -1.88 30.25 -5.22
N ILE A 385 -2.07 28.95 -4.95
CA ILE A 385 -3.00 28.09 -5.69
C ILE A 385 -4.44 28.59 -5.53
N TYR A 386 -4.83 28.99 -4.33
CA TYR A 386 -6.16 29.53 -4.06
C TYR A 386 -6.41 30.82 -4.88
N GLU A 387 -5.49 31.78 -4.84
CA GLU A 387 -5.60 33.01 -5.62
C GLU A 387 -5.55 32.75 -7.13
N PHE A 388 -4.76 31.78 -7.58
CA PHE A 388 -4.72 31.34 -8.97
C PHE A 388 -6.08 30.78 -9.43
N GLN A 389 -6.71 29.93 -8.60
CA GLN A 389 -8.06 29.41 -8.86
C GLN A 389 -9.11 30.52 -8.91
N LYS A 390 -9.07 31.45 -7.97
CA LYS A 390 -9.96 32.59 -7.90
C LYS A 390 -9.90 33.44 -9.20
N ARG A 391 -8.69 33.77 -9.66
CA ARG A 391 -8.46 34.48 -10.92
C ARG A 391 -8.97 33.71 -12.14
N ARG A 392 -8.79 32.37 -12.15
CA ARG A 392 -9.33 31.53 -13.24
C ARG A 392 -10.86 31.59 -13.26
N SER A 393 -11.51 31.47 -12.11
CA SER A 393 -12.96 31.58 -11.97
C SER A 393 -13.48 32.93 -12.45
N MET A 394 -12.86 34.04 -12.01
CA MET A 394 -13.25 35.39 -12.41
C MET A 394 -13.10 35.63 -13.94
N ASN A 395 -12.18 34.92 -14.59
CA ASN A 395 -11.96 35.02 -16.04
C ASN A 395 -12.72 33.95 -16.84
N GLY A 396 -13.69 33.23 -16.23
CA GLY A 396 -14.50 32.22 -16.88
C GLY A 396 -13.70 30.98 -17.33
N LYS A 397 -12.48 30.76 -16.79
CA LYS A 397 -11.63 29.61 -17.13
C LYS A 397 -11.98 28.41 -16.27
N GLU A 398 -11.87 27.21 -16.84
CA GLU A 398 -12.03 25.95 -16.08
C GLU A 398 -11.07 25.93 -14.88
N LEU A 399 -11.58 25.53 -13.72
CA LEU A 399 -10.77 25.36 -12.52
C LEU A 399 -9.82 24.16 -12.66
N ILE A 400 -8.61 24.31 -12.14
CA ILE A 400 -7.67 23.17 -12.08
C ILE A 400 -8.07 22.23 -10.93
N LYS A 401 -7.88 20.95 -11.14
CA LYS A 401 -7.96 19.99 -10.05
C LYS A 401 -6.60 19.90 -9.35
N TYR A 402 -6.57 20.08 -8.06
CA TYR A 402 -5.35 19.91 -7.27
C TYR A 402 -5.63 19.06 -6.04
N ARG A 403 -4.62 18.36 -5.58
CA ARG A 403 -4.66 17.51 -4.39
C ARG A 403 -3.45 17.85 -3.52
N VAL A 404 -3.72 18.14 -2.26
CA VAL A 404 -2.68 18.39 -1.26
C VAL A 404 -2.33 17.08 -0.56
N ASP A 405 -1.05 16.77 -0.47
CA ASP A 405 -0.50 15.54 0.09
C ASP A 405 -1.25 14.28 -0.35
N PRO A 406 -1.39 14.06 -1.67
CA PRO A 406 -2.08 12.89 -2.15
C PRO A 406 -1.38 11.61 -1.66
N TYR A 407 -2.15 10.54 -1.49
CA TYR A 407 -1.61 9.26 -1.04
C TYR A 407 -0.52 8.73 -1.99
N THR A 408 -0.72 8.92 -3.29
CA THR A 408 0.28 8.63 -4.33
C THR A 408 0.53 9.88 -5.18
N LEU A 409 1.73 10.02 -5.70
CA LEU A 409 2.15 11.20 -6.47
C LEU A 409 1.85 11.12 -7.98
N GLY A 410 1.02 10.18 -8.42
CA GLY A 410 0.63 10.00 -9.82
C GLY A 410 0.88 8.60 -10.31
#